data_baf19db42a2c4f43f63c8a6ecd82ad30
#
_entry.id   baf19db42a2c4f43f63c8a6ecd82ad30
#
_cell.length_a   1.000
_cell.length_b   1.000
_cell.length_c   1.000
_cell.angle_alpha   90.00
_cell.angle_beta   90.00
_cell.angle_gamma   90.00
#
_symmetry.space_group_name_H-M   'P 1'
#
loop_
_entity.id
_entity.type
_entity.pdbx_description
1 polymer ?
#
loop_
_entity_poly.entity_id
_entity_poly.type
_entity_poly.pdbx_seq_one_letter_code
_entity_poly.pdbx_strand_id
1 'polypeptide(L)'
;RSALAFIFSLMLSIKYGKNIISFLRKKQIGETVRDLGLIGQKEKTGTPTMGGLIIILATIIPVVLLSNFKNIYIIILIFTTLWLGIIGFADDYIKIFNKNKDGLKGKFKLIGQISLGLIVGLILYFHPDVTIKDRYLNDNINERIEYKSTKTTVPFLKDNELDYSHLISWIGEKSEKYSFIVFIFFVILIVSAVSNGANLTDGIDGLAAGSSVIITLTLGVFAWVSGNIIFSEYLNVMYIPRVGEVVIFISAFIGGLIGFLWYNTFPAQIFMGDTGSLTIGGLIAVIAIIVRKELLLPLICGIFLFETISVIIQVSYFKYTRKNSGKGIRLFLMSPIHHHFQKLGYHESKI
;
A
#
# COMPACT_ATOMS: atom_id res chain seq x y z
N ARG A 1 -17.70 -9.97 -12.59
CA ARG A 1 -16.47 -10.60 -12.09
C ARG A 1 -15.99 -9.99 -10.79
N SER A 2 -16.01 -8.66 -10.61
CA SER A 2 -15.53 -7.98 -9.40
C SER A 2 -16.27 -8.43 -8.13
N ALA A 3 -17.61 -8.49 -8.15
CA ALA A 3 -18.40 -8.97 -7.01
C ALA A 3 -18.08 -10.44 -6.66
N LEU A 4 -17.90 -11.29 -7.67
CA LEU A 4 -17.48 -12.68 -7.46
C LEU A 4 -16.07 -12.76 -6.85
N ALA A 5 -15.14 -11.94 -7.32
CA ALA A 5 -13.78 -11.88 -6.78
C ALA A 5 -13.78 -11.47 -5.31
N PHE A 6 -14.59 -10.46 -4.94
CA PHE A 6 -14.78 -10.03 -3.57
C PHE A 6 -15.32 -11.15 -2.67
N ILE A 7 -16.47 -11.74 -3.06
CA ILE A 7 -17.12 -12.80 -2.27
C ILE A 7 -16.19 -14.00 -2.10
N PHE A 8 -15.56 -14.44 -3.21
CA PHE A 8 -14.67 -15.59 -3.17
C PHE A 8 -13.44 -15.34 -2.29
N SER A 9 -12.82 -14.16 -2.39
CA SER A 9 -11.70 -13.77 -1.54
C SER A 9 -12.10 -13.70 -0.06
N LEU A 10 -13.24 -13.09 0.25
CA LEU A 10 -13.78 -13.02 1.61
C LEU A 10 -14.00 -14.43 2.20
N MET A 11 -14.66 -15.30 1.43
CA MET A 11 -14.91 -16.69 1.85
C MET A 11 -13.60 -17.47 2.07
N LEU A 12 -12.62 -17.33 1.17
CA LEU A 12 -11.31 -17.94 1.33
C LEU A 12 -10.61 -17.47 2.59
N SER A 13 -10.57 -16.15 2.82
CA SER A 13 -9.94 -15.57 4.00
C SER A 13 -10.57 -16.06 5.30
N ILE A 14 -11.90 -16.07 5.39
CA ILE A 14 -12.61 -16.55 6.58
C ILE A 14 -12.45 -18.08 6.76
N LYS A 15 -12.65 -18.87 5.68
CA LYS A 15 -12.62 -20.33 5.78
C LYS A 15 -11.23 -20.86 6.10
N TYR A 16 -10.21 -20.39 5.38
CA TYR A 16 -8.84 -20.90 5.51
C TYR A 16 -8.01 -20.14 6.54
N GLY A 17 -8.43 -18.91 6.93
CA GLY A 17 -7.74 -18.12 7.95
C GLY A 17 -7.56 -18.88 9.25
N LYS A 18 -8.60 -19.56 9.74
CA LYS A 18 -8.52 -20.38 10.96
C LYS A 18 -7.47 -21.50 10.86
N ASN A 19 -7.36 -22.15 9.70
CA ASN A 19 -6.39 -23.22 9.49
C ASN A 19 -4.95 -22.67 9.46
N ILE A 20 -4.75 -21.52 8.80
CA ILE A 20 -3.46 -20.82 8.76
C ILE A 20 -3.07 -20.38 10.17
N ILE A 21 -3.97 -19.77 10.94
CA ILE A 21 -3.74 -19.37 12.34
C ILE A 21 -3.33 -20.56 13.19
N SER A 22 -4.04 -21.68 13.09
CA SER A 22 -3.72 -22.88 13.87
C SER A 22 -2.35 -23.48 13.49
N PHE A 23 -2.01 -23.47 12.20
CA PHE A 23 -0.72 -23.90 11.70
C PHE A 23 0.42 -23.01 12.22
N LEU A 24 0.26 -21.69 12.11
CA LEU A 24 1.25 -20.71 12.57
C LEU A 24 1.42 -20.81 14.09
N ARG A 25 0.34 -20.90 14.85
CA ARG A 25 0.39 -21.06 16.31
C ARG A 25 1.19 -22.30 16.74
N LYS A 26 1.03 -23.42 16.03
CA LYS A 26 1.81 -24.64 16.29
C LYS A 26 3.30 -24.46 16.00
N LYS A 27 3.66 -23.64 15.02
CA LYS A 27 5.05 -23.40 14.60
C LYS A 27 5.75 -22.29 15.38
N GLN A 28 4.99 -21.37 15.97
CA GLN A 28 5.49 -20.18 16.68
C GLN A 28 5.41 -20.29 18.20
N ILE A 29 5.38 -21.54 18.74
CA ILE A 29 5.32 -21.76 20.19
C ILE A 29 6.51 -21.07 20.86
N GLY A 30 6.20 -20.11 21.75
CA GLY A 30 7.21 -19.39 22.57
C GLY A 30 7.66 -18.04 22.04
N GLU A 31 6.99 -17.46 21.03
CA GLU A 31 7.23 -16.07 20.67
C GLU A 31 6.79 -15.14 21.79
N THR A 32 7.73 -14.34 22.30
CA THR A 32 7.45 -13.35 23.34
C THR A 32 7.21 -11.99 22.68
N VAL A 33 6.04 -11.41 22.90
CA VAL A 33 5.73 -10.03 22.50
C VAL A 33 6.75 -9.08 23.15
N ARG A 34 7.26 -8.09 22.41
CA ARG A 34 8.15 -7.06 22.98
C ARG A 34 7.45 -6.35 24.12
N ASP A 35 8.04 -6.37 25.31
CA ASP A 35 7.49 -5.59 26.42
C ASP A 35 7.76 -4.09 26.20
N LEU A 36 6.72 -3.37 25.82
CA LEU A 36 6.74 -1.92 25.60
C LEU A 36 6.14 -1.16 26.81
N GLY A 37 5.71 -1.90 27.85
CA GLY A 37 5.04 -1.35 29.02
C GLY A 37 3.68 -0.72 28.69
N LEU A 38 2.95 -1.30 27.73
CA LEU A 38 1.62 -0.86 27.31
C LEU A 38 0.53 -1.70 28.00
N ILE A 39 -0.62 -1.08 28.27
CA ILE A 39 -1.78 -1.76 28.85
C ILE A 39 -2.32 -2.80 27.85
N GLY A 40 -2.68 -4.00 28.32
CA GLY A 40 -3.20 -5.08 27.48
C GLY A 40 -2.15 -5.91 26.72
N GLN A 41 -0.87 -5.53 26.78
CA GLN A 41 0.20 -6.22 26.04
C GLN A 41 0.42 -7.68 26.50
N LYS A 42 0.18 -7.99 27.77
CA LYS A 42 0.29 -9.36 28.31
C LYS A 42 -0.76 -10.28 27.72
N GLU A 43 -1.94 -9.78 27.37
CA GLU A 43 -3.05 -10.54 26.79
C GLU A 43 -2.74 -10.97 25.33
N LYS A 44 -1.83 -10.28 24.67
CA LYS A 44 -1.39 -10.56 23.31
C LYS A 44 -0.27 -11.61 23.22
N THR A 45 0.25 -12.06 24.36
CA THR A 45 1.32 -13.08 24.40
C THR A 45 0.80 -14.39 23.79
N GLY A 46 1.54 -14.94 22.82
CA GLY A 46 1.16 -16.18 22.12
C GLY A 46 0.27 -15.98 20.89
N THR A 47 -0.07 -14.73 20.54
CA THR A 47 -0.73 -14.43 19.25
C THR A 47 0.29 -14.61 18.11
N PRO A 48 0.00 -15.48 17.10
CA PRO A 48 0.92 -15.67 15.99
C PRO A 48 0.96 -14.44 15.08
N THR A 49 2.08 -14.23 14.41
CA THR A 49 2.26 -13.21 13.36
C THR A 49 2.26 -13.89 11.97
N MET A 50 2.62 -13.16 10.89
CA MET A 50 2.57 -13.58 9.47
C MET A 50 1.14 -13.73 8.91
N GLY A 51 0.16 -13.01 9.47
CA GLY A 51 -1.22 -12.99 8.99
C GLY A 51 -1.38 -12.47 7.57
N GLY A 52 -0.39 -11.72 7.07
CA GLY A 52 -0.33 -11.29 5.67
C GLY A 52 -0.46 -12.43 4.66
N LEU A 53 -0.09 -13.66 5.02
CA LEU A 53 -0.29 -14.83 4.17
C LEU A 53 -1.77 -15.08 3.84
N ILE A 54 -2.67 -14.81 4.81
CA ILE A 54 -4.12 -14.93 4.58
C ILE A 54 -4.57 -13.96 3.51
N ILE A 55 -4.12 -12.70 3.61
CA ILE A 55 -4.48 -11.63 2.67
C ILE A 55 -3.95 -11.94 1.27
N ILE A 56 -2.68 -12.34 1.17
CA ILE A 56 -2.01 -12.64 -0.10
C ILE A 56 -2.72 -13.80 -0.82
N LEU A 57 -2.94 -14.91 -0.13
CA LEU A 57 -3.59 -16.10 -0.72
C LEU A 57 -5.04 -15.81 -1.09
N ALA A 58 -5.80 -15.14 -0.21
CA ALA A 58 -7.18 -14.79 -0.47
C ALA A 58 -7.33 -13.79 -1.63
N THR A 59 -6.31 -12.95 -1.90
CA THR A 59 -6.31 -12.03 -3.04
C THR A 59 -5.89 -12.72 -4.32
N ILE A 60 -4.77 -13.44 -4.32
CA ILE A 60 -4.18 -13.99 -5.54
C ILE A 60 -5.06 -15.08 -6.14
N ILE A 61 -5.64 -15.98 -5.34
CA ILE A 61 -6.42 -17.11 -5.87
C ILE A 61 -7.62 -16.63 -6.70
N PRO A 62 -8.50 -15.73 -6.22
CA PRO A 62 -9.60 -15.22 -7.04
C PRO A 62 -9.12 -14.39 -8.25
N VAL A 63 -8.04 -13.64 -8.11
CA VAL A 63 -7.45 -12.85 -9.21
C VAL A 63 -7.00 -13.78 -10.32
N VAL A 64 -6.29 -14.85 -10.01
CA VAL A 64 -5.84 -15.86 -10.98
C VAL A 64 -7.02 -16.51 -11.71
N LEU A 65 -8.15 -16.72 -11.05
CA LEU A 65 -9.31 -17.39 -11.64
C LEU A 65 -10.23 -16.46 -12.43
N LEU A 66 -10.30 -15.17 -12.08
CA LEU A 66 -11.34 -14.27 -12.57
C LEU A 66 -10.83 -13.09 -13.42
N SER A 67 -9.52 -12.77 -13.35
CA SER A 67 -8.94 -11.66 -14.11
C SER A 67 -8.34 -12.10 -15.44
N ASN A 68 -8.08 -11.12 -16.30
CA ASN A 68 -7.43 -11.34 -17.58
C ASN A 68 -5.91 -11.19 -17.45
N PHE A 69 -5.17 -12.29 -17.53
CA PHE A 69 -3.70 -12.29 -17.48
C PHE A 69 -2.99 -11.60 -18.63
N LYS A 70 -3.69 -11.29 -19.74
CA LYS A 70 -3.11 -10.49 -20.81
C LYS A 70 -3.04 -9.00 -20.45
N ASN A 71 -3.69 -8.60 -19.36
CA ASN A 71 -3.68 -7.22 -18.90
C ASN A 71 -2.41 -6.95 -18.08
N ILE A 72 -1.59 -6.00 -18.54
CA ILE A 72 -0.33 -5.65 -17.91
C ILE A 72 -0.49 -5.17 -16.45
N TYR A 73 -1.58 -4.46 -16.15
CA TYR A 73 -1.85 -3.97 -14.81
C TYR A 73 -2.05 -5.11 -13.81
N ILE A 74 -2.72 -6.20 -14.23
CA ILE A 74 -2.90 -7.39 -13.40
C ILE A 74 -1.56 -8.08 -13.12
N ILE A 75 -0.71 -8.19 -14.15
CA ILE A 75 0.64 -8.77 -14.00
C ILE A 75 1.46 -7.96 -13.00
N ILE A 76 1.46 -6.63 -13.10
CA ILE A 76 2.15 -5.73 -12.18
C ILE A 76 1.65 -5.92 -10.74
N LEU A 77 0.33 -6.00 -10.54
CA LEU A 77 -0.26 -6.14 -9.20
C LEU A 77 0.03 -7.50 -8.57
N ILE A 78 -0.02 -8.59 -9.33
CA ILE A 78 0.39 -9.92 -8.87
C ILE A 78 1.88 -9.93 -8.52
N PHE A 79 2.72 -9.37 -9.39
CA PHE A 79 4.16 -9.25 -9.16
C PHE A 79 4.45 -8.45 -7.88
N THR A 80 3.80 -7.29 -7.71
CA THR A 80 3.92 -6.46 -6.50
C THR A 80 3.55 -7.24 -5.24
N THR A 81 2.44 -7.99 -5.28
CA THR A 81 1.96 -8.81 -4.16
C THR A 81 2.97 -9.86 -3.75
N LEU A 82 3.51 -10.58 -4.73
CA LEU A 82 4.48 -11.64 -4.48
C LEU A 82 5.84 -11.08 -4.05
N TRP A 83 6.31 -10.01 -4.69
CA TRP A 83 7.61 -9.39 -4.41
C TRP A 83 7.71 -8.90 -2.97
N LEU A 84 6.75 -8.05 -2.56
CA LEU A 84 6.74 -7.53 -1.19
C LEU A 84 6.31 -8.59 -0.17
N GLY A 85 5.43 -9.50 -0.58
CA GLY A 85 5.06 -10.65 0.24
C GLY A 85 6.26 -11.53 0.60
N ILE A 86 7.15 -11.81 -0.35
CA ILE A 86 8.38 -12.58 -0.12
C ILE A 86 9.35 -11.81 0.79
N ILE A 87 9.52 -10.50 0.58
CA ILE A 87 10.41 -9.68 1.42
C ILE A 87 9.88 -9.63 2.86
N GLY A 88 8.58 -9.37 3.04
CA GLY A 88 7.96 -9.36 4.35
C GLY A 88 7.98 -10.72 5.03
N PHE A 89 7.70 -11.79 4.26
CA PHE A 89 7.81 -13.16 4.74
C PHE A 89 9.23 -13.50 5.22
N ALA A 90 10.26 -13.11 4.47
CA ALA A 90 11.65 -13.32 4.87
C ALA A 90 11.97 -12.59 6.19
N ASP A 91 11.46 -11.37 6.37
CA ASP A 91 11.62 -10.61 7.61
C ASP A 91 10.97 -11.32 8.81
N ASP A 92 9.69 -11.66 8.66
CA ASP A 92 8.92 -12.34 9.70
C ASP A 92 9.52 -13.72 10.02
N TYR A 93 9.97 -14.46 8.98
CA TYR A 93 10.64 -15.75 9.15
C TYR A 93 11.93 -15.65 9.98
N ILE A 94 12.77 -14.64 9.70
CA ILE A 94 14.01 -14.41 10.47
C ILE A 94 13.68 -14.06 11.93
N LYS A 95 12.66 -13.21 12.17
CA LYS A 95 12.23 -12.84 13.52
C LYS A 95 11.77 -14.04 14.33
N ILE A 96 11.00 -14.94 13.72
CA ILE A 96 10.35 -16.04 14.40
C ILE A 96 11.28 -17.25 14.54
N PHE A 97 11.77 -17.76 13.41
CA PHE A 97 12.49 -19.03 13.36
C PHE A 97 13.96 -18.91 13.74
N ASN A 98 14.60 -17.79 13.38
CA ASN A 98 15.99 -17.55 13.78
C ASN A 98 16.09 -16.81 15.13
N LYS A 99 14.94 -16.51 15.78
CA LYS A 99 14.85 -15.77 17.05
C LYS A 99 15.63 -14.46 17.05
N ASN A 100 15.82 -13.87 15.88
CA ASN A 100 16.50 -12.58 15.71
C ASN A 100 15.45 -11.46 15.73
N LYS A 101 15.30 -10.79 16.87
CA LYS A 101 14.30 -9.71 17.05
C LYS A 101 14.43 -8.54 16.08
N ASP A 102 15.59 -8.36 15.45
CA ASP A 102 15.82 -7.25 14.51
C ASP A 102 15.32 -7.58 13.10
N GLY A 103 15.09 -8.88 12.80
CA GLY A 103 14.61 -9.32 11.49
C GLY A 103 15.57 -9.01 10.35
N LEU A 104 15.02 -8.73 9.19
CA LEU A 104 15.77 -8.29 8.02
C LEU A 104 16.24 -6.85 8.22
N LYS A 105 17.54 -6.58 8.03
CA LYS A 105 18.08 -5.22 8.13
C LYS A 105 17.29 -4.27 7.22
N GLY A 106 16.89 -3.10 7.73
CA GLY A 106 16.04 -2.13 7.01
C GLY A 106 16.55 -1.74 5.63
N LYS A 107 17.89 -1.79 5.40
CA LYS A 107 18.49 -1.55 4.08
C LYS A 107 18.00 -2.54 3.02
N PHE A 108 17.84 -3.83 3.36
CA PHE A 108 17.37 -4.83 2.40
C PHE A 108 15.88 -4.65 2.05
N LYS A 109 15.06 -4.26 3.02
CA LYS A 109 13.65 -3.89 2.77
C LYS A 109 13.57 -2.70 1.82
N LEU A 110 14.37 -1.67 2.08
CA LEU A 110 14.42 -0.48 1.23
C LEU A 110 14.91 -0.80 -0.19
N ILE A 111 15.96 -1.62 -0.34
CA ILE A 111 16.42 -2.08 -1.65
C ILE A 111 15.31 -2.82 -2.39
N GLY A 112 14.57 -3.70 -1.70
CA GLY A 112 13.45 -4.41 -2.31
C GLY A 112 12.32 -3.48 -2.76
N GLN A 113 12.00 -2.45 -2.00
CA GLN A 113 11.00 -1.43 -2.36
C GLN A 113 11.47 -0.56 -3.53
N ILE A 114 12.73 -0.12 -3.53
CA ILE A 114 13.34 0.64 -4.64
C ILE A 114 13.34 -0.19 -5.92
N SER A 115 13.75 -1.47 -5.84
CA SER A 115 13.76 -2.37 -6.99
C SER A 115 12.36 -2.56 -7.57
N LEU A 116 11.35 -2.76 -6.70
CA LEU A 116 9.96 -2.85 -7.13
C LEU A 116 9.52 -1.56 -7.82
N GLY A 117 9.75 -0.41 -7.20
CA GLY A 117 9.38 0.89 -7.75
C GLY A 117 10.03 1.16 -9.11
N LEU A 118 11.31 0.78 -9.26
CA LEU A 118 12.03 0.86 -10.54
C LEU A 118 11.38 -0.03 -11.61
N ILE A 119 11.12 -1.31 -11.30
CA ILE A 119 10.52 -2.26 -12.24
C ILE A 119 9.12 -1.79 -12.65
N VAL A 120 8.28 -1.41 -11.68
CA VAL A 120 6.92 -0.92 -11.93
C VAL A 120 6.95 0.37 -12.76
N GLY A 121 7.82 1.32 -12.42
CA GLY A 121 7.97 2.58 -13.14
C GLY A 121 8.42 2.37 -14.59
N LEU A 122 9.39 1.50 -14.83
CA LEU A 122 9.84 1.13 -16.17
C LEU A 122 8.71 0.48 -16.97
N ILE A 123 7.98 -0.48 -16.41
CA ILE A 123 6.88 -1.15 -17.11
C ILE A 123 5.78 -0.14 -17.43
N LEU A 124 5.34 0.68 -16.47
CA LEU A 124 4.27 1.66 -16.67
C LEU A 124 4.63 2.74 -17.70
N TYR A 125 5.90 3.07 -17.87
CA TYR A 125 6.31 4.05 -18.87
C TYR A 125 6.53 3.43 -20.25
N PHE A 126 7.23 2.30 -20.33
CA PHE A 126 7.67 1.74 -21.62
C PHE A 126 6.67 0.77 -22.28
N HIS A 127 5.80 0.11 -21.48
CA HIS A 127 4.88 -0.89 -22.03
C HIS A 127 3.85 -0.24 -22.97
N PRO A 128 3.63 -0.80 -24.21
CA PRO A 128 2.74 -0.19 -25.20
C PRO A 128 1.29 -0.08 -24.75
N ASP A 129 0.81 -1.01 -23.93
CA ASP A 129 -0.59 -1.05 -23.48
C ASP A 129 -0.89 -0.06 -22.34
N VAL A 130 0.10 0.64 -21.81
CA VAL A 130 -0.09 1.68 -20.80
C VAL A 130 -0.25 3.02 -21.50
N THR A 131 -1.50 3.42 -21.69
CA THR A 131 -1.91 4.62 -22.43
C THR A 131 -2.98 5.38 -21.65
N ILE A 132 -3.15 6.64 -21.98
CA ILE A 132 -4.31 7.45 -21.59
C ILE A 132 -5.03 7.93 -22.86
N LYS A 133 -6.30 8.31 -22.73
CA LYS A 133 -7.04 8.96 -23.82
C LYS A 133 -7.38 10.39 -23.44
N ASP A 134 -7.04 11.34 -24.30
CA ASP A 134 -7.36 12.73 -24.07
C ASP A 134 -8.76 13.10 -24.56
N ARG A 135 -9.31 14.13 -23.92
CA ARG A 135 -10.65 14.66 -24.14
C ARG A 135 -10.74 15.62 -25.32
N TYR A 136 -9.64 16.22 -25.72
CA TYR A 136 -9.61 17.47 -26.50
C TYR A 136 -8.99 17.35 -27.90
N LEU A 137 -8.65 16.18 -28.39
CA LEU A 137 -8.13 16.05 -29.75
C LEU A 137 -9.25 15.84 -30.76
N ASN A 138 -9.69 16.97 -31.33
CA ASN A 138 -10.54 17.17 -32.51
C ASN A 138 -12.05 16.93 -32.36
N ASP A 139 -12.80 18.03 -32.31
CA ASP A 139 -14.26 18.08 -32.47
C ASP A 139 -14.78 17.51 -33.80
N ASN A 140 -13.90 17.13 -34.72
CA ASN A 140 -14.25 16.66 -36.07
C ASN A 140 -13.95 15.20 -36.41
N ILE A 141 -13.31 14.43 -35.52
CA ILE A 141 -13.04 13.01 -35.76
C ILE A 141 -13.34 12.24 -34.45
N ASN A 142 -14.30 11.32 -34.51
CA ASN A 142 -14.68 10.41 -33.41
C ASN A 142 -13.58 9.38 -33.02
N GLU A 143 -12.34 9.56 -33.44
CA GLU A 143 -11.21 8.71 -33.12
C GLU A 143 -10.40 9.33 -31.97
N ARG A 144 -10.69 8.86 -30.76
CA ARG A 144 -9.89 9.18 -29.56
C ARG A 144 -8.58 8.43 -29.64
N ILE A 145 -7.49 9.15 -29.87
CA ILE A 145 -6.16 8.55 -29.97
C ILE A 145 -5.63 8.20 -28.58
N GLU A 146 -5.20 6.97 -28.41
CA GLU A 146 -4.45 6.54 -27.23
C GLU A 146 -3.00 7.00 -27.33
N TYR A 147 -2.50 7.68 -26.32
CA TYR A 147 -1.11 8.13 -26.28
C TYR A 147 -0.47 7.87 -24.92
N LYS A 148 0.87 7.82 -24.91
CA LYS A 148 1.66 7.71 -23.70
C LYS A 148 1.78 9.07 -23.03
N SER A 149 1.62 9.12 -21.72
CA SER A 149 1.77 10.35 -20.96
C SER A 149 2.28 10.09 -19.56
N THR A 150 3.01 11.07 -19.03
CA THR A 150 3.43 11.14 -17.63
C THR A 150 2.48 12.01 -16.78
N LYS A 151 1.32 12.37 -17.30
CA LYS A 151 0.32 13.16 -16.56
C LYS A 151 -0.24 12.39 -15.37
N THR A 152 -0.45 13.10 -14.29
CA THR A 152 -1.11 12.62 -13.07
C THR A 152 -2.13 13.62 -12.59
N THR A 153 -3.08 13.19 -11.76
CA THR A 153 -4.12 14.06 -11.22
C THR A 153 -3.61 14.79 -9.99
N VAL A 154 -3.76 16.11 -9.99
CA VAL A 154 -3.50 16.98 -8.84
C VAL A 154 -4.73 17.84 -8.58
N PRO A 155 -5.35 17.76 -7.39
CA PRO A 155 -6.48 18.62 -7.06
C PRO A 155 -6.03 20.10 -7.02
N PHE A 156 -6.95 20.99 -7.33
CA PHE A 156 -6.77 22.46 -7.26
C PHE A 156 -5.86 23.09 -8.33
N LEU A 157 -5.28 22.30 -9.24
CA LEU A 157 -4.60 22.85 -10.41
C LEU A 157 -5.59 23.04 -11.58
N LYS A 158 -5.22 23.91 -12.53
CA LYS A 158 -5.97 24.06 -13.78
C LYS A 158 -6.03 22.71 -14.49
N ASP A 159 -7.21 22.31 -14.95
CA ASP A 159 -7.49 21.00 -15.59
C ASP A 159 -7.29 19.77 -14.68
N ASN A 160 -6.99 19.94 -13.38
CA ASN A 160 -6.69 18.89 -12.41
C ASN A 160 -5.56 17.93 -12.83
N GLU A 161 -4.67 18.35 -13.73
CA GLU A 161 -3.58 17.54 -14.25
C GLU A 161 -2.22 18.21 -14.03
N LEU A 162 -1.21 17.39 -13.72
CA LEU A 162 0.19 17.76 -13.69
C LEU A 162 0.97 16.81 -14.58
N ASP A 163 1.73 17.34 -15.53
CA ASP A 163 2.68 16.53 -16.29
C ASP A 163 4.06 16.61 -15.62
N TYR A 164 4.67 15.44 -15.39
CA TYR A 164 6.01 15.37 -14.78
C TYR A 164 7.09 16.06 -15.64
N SER A 165 6.86 16.25 -16.97
CA SER A 165 7.74 17.02 -17.84
C SER A 165 7.88 18.47 -17.40
N HIS A 166 6.82 19.06 -16.82
CA HIS A 166 6.83 20.42 -16.33
C HIS A 166 7.82 20.63 -15.17
N LEU A 167 8.09 19.61 -14.37
CA LEU A 167 9.05 19.68 -13.25
C LEU A 167 10.51 19.86 -13.73
N ILE A 168 10.78 19.54 -15.00
CA ILE A 168 12.09 19.66 -15.62
C ILE A 168 12.09 20.58 -16.84
N SER A 169 11.11 21.50 -16.92
CA SER A 169 10.95 22.44 -18.04
C SER A 169 12.18 23.30 -18.30
N TRP A 170 13.04 23.52 -17.30
CA TRP A 170 14.32 24.25 -17.45
C TRP A 170 15.30 23.61 -18.46
N ILE A 171 15.10 22.30 -18.81
CA ILE A 171 15.93 21.59 -19.80
C ILE A 171 15.50 21.91 -21.24
N GLY A 172 14.41 22.70 -21.42
CA GLY A 172 13.84 23.08 -22.71
C GLY A 172 13.11 21.91 -23.40
N GLU A 173 13.18 21.84 -24.73
CA GLU A 173 12.47 20.83 -25.55
C GLU A 173 12.78 19.37 -25.18
N LYS A 174 13.88 19.12 -24.48
CA LYS A 174 14.24 17.77 -24.01
C LYS A 174 13.47 17.33 -22.76
N SER A 175 12.68 18.19 -22.16
CA SER A 175 11.91 17.88 -20.93
C SER A 175 10.97 16.68 -21.12
N GLU A 176 10.26 16.60 -22.23
CA GLU A 176 9.39 15.46 -22.55
C GLU A 176 10.18 14.15 -22.65
N LYS A 177 11.35 14.17 -23.30
CA LYS A 177 12.19 13.00 -23.47
C LYS A 177 12.71 12.45 -22.14
N TYR A 178 13.00 13.29 -21.15
CA TYR A 178 13.55 12.90 -19.85
C TYR A 178 12.48 12.82 -18.74
N SER A 179 11.21 13.09 -19.02
CA SER A 179 10.10 13.00 -18.06
C SER A 179 9.97 11.64 -17.38
N PHE A 180 10.38 10.56 -18.08
CA PHE A 180 10.36 9.20 -17.53
C PHE A 180 11.26 9.04 -16.30
N ILE A 181 12.39 9.77 -16.22
CA ILE A 181 13.31 9.70 -15.07
C ILE A 181 12.60 10.26 -13.84
N VAL A 182 11.93 11.41 -14.00
CA VAL A 182 11.17 12.04 -12.93
C VAL A 182 10.02 11.15 -12.50
N PHE A 183 9.25 10.59 -13.46
CA PHE A 183 8.17 9.66 -13.19
C PHE A 183 8.66 8.45 -12.39
N ILE A 184 9.72 7.77 -12.85
CA ILE A 184 10.28 6.59 -12.15
C ILE A 184 10.75 6.97 -10.75
N PHE A 185 11.40 8.13 -10.58
CA PHE A 185 11.81 8.61 -9.26
C PHE A 185 10.61 8.75 -8.31
N PHE A 186 9.51 9.36 -8.77
CA PHE A 186 8.30 9.48 -7.97
C PHE A 186 7.67 8.12 -7.67
N VAL A 187 7.65 7.19 -8.63
CA VAL A 187 7.16 5.81 -8.41
C VAL A 187 7.95 5.12 -7.28
N ILE A 188 9.28 5.19 -7.33
CA ILE A 188 10.16 4.62 -6.29
C ILE A 188 9.87 5.26 -4.92
N LEU A 189 9.78 6.58 -4.89
CA LEU A 189 9.52 7.34 -3.66
C LEU A 189 8.17 6.92 -3.05
N ILE A 190 7.11 6.88 -3.86
CA ILE A 190 5.74 6.59 -3.42
C ILE A 190 5.61 5.14 -2.94
N VAL A 191 6.14 4.18 -3.70
CA VAL A 191 6.14 2.76 -3.30
C VAL A 191 6.87 2.59 -1.98
N SER A 192 8.03 3.21 -1.81
CA SER A 192 8.79 3.12 -0.57
C SER A 192 8.08 3.82 0.59
N ALA A 193 7.54 5.02 0.37
CA ALA A 193 6.88 5.80 1.42
C ALA A 193 5.61 5.12 1.94
N VAL A 194 4.73 4.68 1.02
CA VAL A 194 3.44 4.09 1.41
C VAL A 194 3.64 2.69 2.00
N SER A 195 4.56 1.88 1.46
CA SER A 195 4.88 0.56 2.02
C SER A 195 5.43 0.66 3.45
N ASN A 196 6.35 1.59 3.70
CA ASN A 196 6.85 1.82 5.06
C ASN A 196 5.80 2.48 5.96
N GLY A 197 4.96 3.39 5.43
CA GLY A 197 3.87 4.01 6.17
C GLY A 197 2.85 2.99 6.67
N ALA A 198 2.44 2.05 5.81
CA ALA A 198 1.56 0.95 6.20
C ALA A 198 2.20 0.05 7.26
N ASN A 199 3.51 -0.24 7.13
CA ASN A 199 4.24 -1.04 8.11
C ASN A 199 4.36 -0.35 9.47
N LEU A 200 4.55 0.97 9.50
CA LEU A 200 4.56 1.75 10.76
C LEU A 200 3.15 1.82 11.40
N THR A 201 2.10 1.73 10.61
CA THR A 201 0.71 1.75 11.07
C THR A 201 0.27 0.41 11.66
N ASP A 202 0.96 -0.69 11.34
CA ASP A 202 0.67 -2.05 11.85
C ASP A 202 1.19 -2.25 13.28
N GLY A 203 0.73 -1.40 14.21
CA GLY A 203 1.16 -1.44 15.62
C GLY A 203 0.05 -1.77 16.61
N ILE A 204 -1.22 -1.67 16.21
CA ILE A 204 -2.39 -2.03 17.02
C ILE A 204 -3.41 -2.83 16.18
N ASP A 205 -4.22 -3.62 16.90
CA ASP A 205 -5.16 -4.56 16.30
C ASP A 205 -6.15 -3.85 15.36
N GLY A 206 -6.20 -4.28 14.11
CA GLY A 206 -7.14 -3.82 13.10
C GLY A 206 -6.82 -2.48 12.44
N LEU A 207 -5.90 -1.65 12.96
CA LEU A 207 -5.65 -0.30 12.43
C LEU A 207 -5.16 -0.31 10.99
N ALA A 208 -4.10 -1.04 10.69
CA ALA A 208 -3.52 -1.09 9.35
C ALA A 208 -4.47 -1.76 8.35
N ALA A 209 -5.09 -2.87 8.72
CA ALA A 209 -6.03 -3.58 7.85
C ALA A 209 -7.30 -2.77 7.60
N GLY A 210 -7.90 -2.18 8.66
CA GLY A 210 -9.14 -1.41 8.57
C GLY A 210 -8.99 -0.14 7.74
N SER A 211 -7.94 0.64 8.00
CA SER A 211 -7.64 1.83 7.20
C SER A 211 -7.35 1.48 5.73
N SER A 212 -6.65 0.36 5.49
CA SER A 212 -6.36 -0.12 4.14
C SER A 212 -7.61 -0.50 3.35
N VAL A 213 -8.65 -1.03 3.99
CA VAL A 213 -9.95 -1.30 3.33
C VAL A 213 -10.53 -0.01 2.77
N ILE A 214 -10.58 1.05 3.58
CA ILE A 214 -11.15 2.35 3.19
C ILE A 214 -10.33 2.98 2.06
N ILE A 215 -9.01 2.98 2.20
CA ILE A 215 -8.07 3.49 1.19
C ILE A 215 -8.25 2.75 -0.13
N THR A 216 -8.26 1.41 -0.07
CA THR A 216 -8.37 0.56 -1.27
C THR A 216 -9.75 0.70 -1.93
N LEU A 217 -10.82 0.85 -1.14
CA LEU A 217 -12.16 1.11 -1.67
C LEU A 217 -12.20 2.44 -2.43
N THR A 218 -11.61 3.49 -1.88
CA THR A 218 -11.49 4.80 -2.53
C THR A 218 -10.75 4.70 -3.86
N LEU A 219 -9.62 4.01 -3.89
CA LEU A 219 -8.87 3.75 -5.12
C LEU A 219 -9.65 2.86 -6.10
N GLY A 220 -10.48 1.94 -5.59
CA GLY A 220 -11.38 1.11 -6.39
C GLY A 220 -12.44 1.92 -7.12
N VAL A 221 -13.01 2.94 -6.47
CA VAL A 221 -13.93 3.89 -7.11
C VAL A 221 -13.22 4.65 -8.22
N PHE A 222 -12.01 5.17 -7.98
CA PHE A 222 -11.23 5.83 -9.03
C PHE A 222 -10.89 4.90 -10.19
N ALA A 223 -10.48 3.66 -9.93
CA ALA A 223 -10.21 2.67 -10.98
C ALA A 223 -11.46 2.37 -11.81
N TRP A 224 -12.62 2.25 -11.18
CA TRP A 224 -13.88 2.02 -11.87
C TRP A 224 -14.29 3.20 -12.73
N VAL A 225 -14.22 4.43 -12.20
CA VAL A 225 -14.52 5.67 -12.93
C VAL A 225 -13.55 5.85 -14.11
N SER A 226 -12.25 5.74 -13.86
CA SER A 226 -11.21 5.90 -14.90
C SER A 226 -11.26 4.81 -15.98
N GLY A 227 -11.86 3.66 -15.67
CA GLY A 227 -12.05 2.56 -16.63
C GLY A 227 -13.32 2.65 -17.47
N ASN A 228 -14.18 3.65 -17.22
CA ASN A 228 -15.43 3.82 -17.95
C ASN A 228 -15.48 5.18 -18.64
N ILE A 229 -15.66 5.19 -19.96
CA ILE A 229 -15.64 6.41 -20.78
C ILE A 229 -16.71 7.39 -20.34
N ILE A 230 -17.94 6.93 -20.08
CA ILE A 230 -19.08 7.78 -19.73
C ILE A 230 -18.84 8.46 -18.37
N PHE A 231 -18.46 7.68 -17.36
CA PHE A 231 -18.23 8.22 -16.02
C PHE A 231 -16.97 9.08 -15.93
N SER A 232 -15.92 8.74 -16.67
CA SER A 232 -14.71 9.55 -16.71
C SER A 232 -14.97 10.92 -17.34
N GLU A 233 -15.80 10.99 -18.39
CA GLU A 233 -16.24 12.25 -18.98
C GLU A 233 -17.13 13.06 -18.03
N TYR A 234 -18.14 12.43 -17.47
CA TYR A 234 -19.10 13.13 -16.58
C TYR A 234 -18.41 13.74 -15.35
N LEU A 235 -17.47 12.99 -14.73
CA LEU A 235 -16.78 13.41 -13.52
C LEU A 235 -15.47 14.17 -13.78
N ASN A 236 -15.14 14.44 -15.03
CA ASN A 236 -13.89 15.09 -15.43
C ASN A 236 -12.63 14.39 -14.86
N VAL A 237 -12.60 13.06 -14.96
CA VAL A 237 -11.50 12.21 -14.53
C VAL A 237 -10.80 11.63 -15.75
N MET A 238 -9.49 11.48 -15.71
CA MET A 238 -8.70 10.89 -16.77
C MET A 238 -9.18 9.47 -17.11
N TYR A 239 -9.47 9.22 -18.40
CA TYR A 239 -9.81 7.89 -18.85
C TYR A 239 -8.54 7.06 -19.12
N ILE A 240 -8.46 5.89 -18.50
CA ILE A 240 -7.33 4.98 -18.61
C ILE A 240 -7.82 3.67 -19.22
N PRO A 241 -7.43 3.38 -20.46
CA PRO A 241 -7.79 2.12 -21.11
C PRO A 241 -7.35 0.91 -20.30
N ARG A 242 -8.11 -0.18 -20.36
CA ARG A 242 -7.80 -1.47 -19.72
C ARG A 242 -7.74 -1.48 -18.18
N VAL A 243 -7.90 -0.33 -17.49
CA VAL A 243 -7.86 -0.26 -16.01
C VAL A 243 -9.07 -0.94 -15.34
N GLY A 244 -10.12 -1.22 -16.08
CA GLY A 244 -11.30 -1.94 -15.57
C GLY A 244 -10.99 -3.32 -14.94
N GLU A 245 -9.94 -4.02 -15.40
CA GLU A 245 -9.50 -5.29 -14.81
C GLU A 245 -8.91 -5.08 -13.41
N VAL A 246 -8.32 -3.91 -13.13
CA VAL A 246 -7.78 -3.56 -11.80
C VAL A 246 -8.88 -3.55 -10.75
N VAL A 247 -10.13 -3.24 -11.13
CA VAL A 247 -11.28 -3.29 -10.22
C VAL A 247 -11.53 -4.72 -9.72
N ILE A 248 -11.25 -5.75 -10.53
CA ILE A 248 -11.37 -7.16 -10.11
C ILE A 248 -10.31 -7.47 -9.04
N PHE A 249 -9.07 -7.04 -9.27
CA PHE A 249 -7.98 -7.20 -8.30
C PHE A 249 -8.31 -6.48 -6.98
N ILE A 250 -8.72 -5.22 -7.07
CA ILE A 250 -9.09 -4.41 -5.90
C ILE A 250 -10.22 -5.07 -5.11
N SER A 251 -11.23 -5.60 -5.81
CA SER A 251 -12.37 -6.28 -5.18
C SER A 251 -11.91 -7.53 -4.41
N ALA A 252 -11.03 -8.35 -5.01
CA ALA A 252 -10.44 -9.50 -4.32
C ALA A 252 -9.58 -9.05 -3.12
N PHE A 253 -8.80 -7.99 -3.28
CA PHE A 253 -7.94 -7.47 -2.22
C PHE A 253 -8.76 -6.96 -1.03
N ILE A 254 -9.85 -6.21 -1.26
CA ILE A 254 -10.78 -5.76 -0.22
C ILE A 254 -11.42 -6.96 0.48
N GLY A 255 -11.87 -7.98 -0.27
CA GLY A 255 -12.42 -9.20 0.30
C GLY A 255 -11.45 -9.92 1.23
N GLY A 256 -10.17 -10.01 0.81
CA GLY A 256 -9.09 -10.59 1.62
C GLY A 256 -8.81 -9.79 2.90
N LEU A 257 -8.79 -8.45 2.81
CA LEU A 257 -8.60 -7.56 3.94
C LEU A 257 -9.75 -7.64 4.96
N ILE A 258 -11.00 -7.61 4.50
CA ILE A 258 -12.17 -7.72 5.38
C ILE A 258 -12.20 -9.10 6.07
N GLY A 259 -11.92 -10.16 5.31
CA GLY A 259 -11.83 -11.50 5.90
C GLY A 259 -10.67 -11.66 6.88
N PHE A 260 -9.55 -10.99 6.65
CA PHE A 260 -8.44 -10.92 7.61
C PHE A 260 -8.83 -10.13 8.87
N LEU A 261 -9.53 -9.00 8.73
CA LEU A 261 -10.02 -8.21 9.86
C LEU A 261 -10.87 -9.02 10.83
N TRP A 262 -11.61 -10.02 10.36
CA TRP A 262 -12.38 -10.93 11.23
C TRP A 262 -11.51 -11.58 12.33
N TYR A 263 -10.22 -11.78 12.06
CA TYR A 263 -9.26 -12.36 12.99
C TYR A 263 -8.32 -11.36 13.64
N ASN A 264 -8.18 -10.16 13.02
CA ASN A 264 -7.22 -9.15 13.46
C ASN A 264 -7.86 -8.01 14.27
N THR A 265 -9.20 -7.93 14.36
CA THR A 265 -9.89 -6.99 15.27
C THR A 265 -9.60 -7.33 16.73
N PHE A 266 -9.57 -6.29 17.58
CA PHE A 266 -9.29 -6.45 19.01
C PHE A 266 -10.30 -7.37 19.72
N PRO A 267 -9.86 -8.35 20.52
CA PRO A 267 -8.47 -8.83 20.68
C PRO A 267 -8.02 -9.72 19.51
N ALA A 268 -6.90 -9.38 18.88
CA ALA A 268 -6.44 -10.05 17.67
C ALA A 268 -6.04 -11.52 17.92
N GLN A 269 -6.51 -12.41 17.04
CA GLN A 269 -6.15 -13.82 17.01
C GLN A 269 -4.88 -14.07 16.18
N ILE A 270 -4.49 -13.10 15.34
CA ILE A 270 -3.28 -13.10 14.51
C ILE A 270 -2.84 -11.68 14.21
N PHE A 271 -1.53 -11.44 14.24
CA PHE A 271 -0.94 -10.18 13.78
C PHE A 271 -0.60 -10.27 12.29
N MET A 272 -0.69 -9.12 11.62
CA MET A 272 -0.43 -9.03 10.18
C MET A 272 1.02 -9.38 9.83
N GLY A 273 1.97 -8.77 10.55
CA GLY A 273 3.40 -8.86 10.30
C GLY A 273 3.86 -8.09 9.07
N ASP A 274 5.17 -8.09 8.85
CA ASP A 274 5.78 -7.41 7.70
C ASP A 274 5.36 -8.05 6.36
N THR A 275 5.02 -9.34 6.38
CA THR A 275 4.43 -10.05 5.23
C THR A 275 3.18 -9.36 4.70
N GLY A 276 2.31 -8.90 5.59
CA GLY A 276 1.06 -8.22 5.21
C GLY A 276 1.25 -6.74 5.01
N SER A 277 1.83 -6.04 5.97
CA SER A 277 1.89 -4.58 6.00
C SER A 277 2.69 -3.98 4.85
N LEU A 278 3.87 -4.56 4.51
CA LEU A 278 4.65 -4.12 3.35
C LEU A 278 3.90 -4.36 2.04
N THR A 279 3.24 -5.52 1.92
CA THR A 279 2.46 -5.89 0.73
C THR A 279 1.27 -4.95 0.52
N ILE A 280 0.50 -4.68 1.57
CA ILE A 280 -0.65 -3.78 1.52
C ILE A 280 -0.23 -2.38 1.09
N GLY A 281 0.79 -1.82 1.75
CA GLY A 281 1.25 -0.49 1.43
C GLY A 281 1.79 -0.36 0.01
N GLY A 282 2.55 -1.37 -0.45
CA GLY A 282 3.05 -1.40 -1.83
C GLY A 282 1.93 -1.56 -2.86
N LEU A 283 0.92 -2.39 -2.60
CA LEU A 283 -0.25 -2.53 -3.47
C LEU A 283 -1.04 -1.22 -3.56
N ILE A 284 -1.31 -0.56 -2.45
CA ILE A 284 -1.97 0.75 -2.41
C ILE A 284 -1.21 1.76 -3.27
N ALA A 285 0.12 1.82 -3.12
CA ALA A 285 0.97 2.69 -3.92
C ALA A 285 0.87 2.40 -5.41
N VAL A 286 1.04 1.13 -5.80
CA VAL A 286 1.04 0.73 -7.22
C VAL A 286 -0.35 0.92 -7.84
N ILE A 287 -1.44 0.61 -7.12
CA ILE A 287 -2.81 0.88 -7.58
C ILE A 287 -3.00 2.37 -7.83
N ALA A 288 -2.60 3.24 -6.90
CA ALA A 288 -2.73 4.68 -7.05
C ALA A 288 -1.95 5.22 -8.27
N ILE A 289 -0.75 4.69 -8.53
CA ILE A 289 0.06 5.05 -9.70
C ILE A 289 -0.61 4.57 -10.99
N ILE A 290 -1.16 3.35 -11.02
CA ILE A 290 -1.89 2.84 -12.18
C ILE A 290 -3.10 3.73 -12.53
N VAL A 291 -3.86 4.17 -11.50
CA VAL A 291 -5.03 5.03 -11.71
C VAL A 291 -4.70 6.52 -11.77
N ARG A 292 -3.39 6.87 -11.82
CA ARG A 292 -2.91 8.26 -11.90
C ARG A 292 -3.44 9.16 -10.76
N LYS A 293 -3.47 8.63 -9.54
CA LYS A 293 -3.92 9.31 -8.32
C LYS A 293 -2.85 9.32 -7.22
N GLU A 294 -1.60 9.11 -7.60
CA GLU A 294 -0.49 8.99 -6.66
C GLU A 294 -0.24 10.26 -5.84
N LEU A 295 -0.48 11.44 -6.41
CA LEU A 295 -0.33 12.71 -5.68
C LEU A 295 -1.51 12.99 -4.72
N LEU A 296 -2.60 12.23 -4.80
CA LEU A 296 -3.69 12.23 -3.82
C LEU A 296 -3.41 11.34 -2.60
N LEU A 297 -2.40 10.47 -2.65
CA LEU A 297 -2.09 9.54 -1.56
C LEU A 297 -1.87 10.21 -0.20
N PRO A 298 -1.22 11.39 -0.07
CA PRO A 298 -1.13 12.06 1.21
C PRO A 298 -2.48 12.32 1.88
N LEU A 299 -3.52 12.57 1.09
CA LEU A 299 -4.89 12.76 1.56
C LEU A 299 -5.57 11.41 1.82
N ILE A 300 -5.53 10.49 0.85
CA ILE A 300 -6.21 9.18 0.93
C ILE A 300 -5.58 8.29 2.01
N CYS A 301 -4.25 8.28 2.12
CA CYS A 301 -3.47 7.55 3.11
C CYS A 301 -3.10 8.42 4.32
N GLY A 302 -3.94 9.38 4.70
CA GLY A 302 -3.66 10.33 5.79
C GLY A 302 -3.20 9.67 7.08
N ILE A 303 -3.78 8.51 7.46
CA ILE A 303 -3.38 7.75 8.65
C ILE A 303 -1.91 7.30 8.52
N PHE A 304 -1.51 6.69 7.41
CA PHE A 304 -0.13 6.25 7.18
C PHE A 304 0.84 7.43 7.20
N LEU A 305 0.40 8.57 6.65
CA LEU A 305 1.19 9.79 6.64
C LEU A 305 1.39 10.34 8.06
N PHE A 306 0.33 10.44 8.88
CA PHE A 306 0.42 10.92 10.26
C PHE A 306 1.30 10.02 11.13
N GLU A 307 1.16 8.70 10.99
CA GLU A 307 2.02 7.73 11.69
C GLU A 307 3.49 7.95 11.30
N THR A 308 3.78 8.04 10.00
CA THR A 308 5.14 8.24 9.50
C THR A 308 5.72 9.59 9.95
N ILE A 309 4.97 10.69 9.83
CA ILE A 309 5.40 12.02 10.25
C ILE A 309 5.69 12.04 11.74
N SER A 310 4.86 11.40 12.57
CA SER A 310 5.09 11.33 14.02
C SER A 310 6.44 10.71 14.37
N VAL A 311 6.84 9.66 13.64
CA VAL A 311 8.15 9.01 13.82
C VAL A 311 9.28 9.93 13.36
N ILE A 312 9.14 10.56 12.19
CA ILE A 312 10.16 11.48 11.66
C ILE A 312 10.39 12.64 12.62
N ILE A 313 9.32 13.28 13.10
CA ILE A 313 9.40 14.39 14.05
C ILE A 313 10.06 13.94 15.36
N GLN A 314 9.61 12.81 15.93
CA GLN A 314 10.15 12.27 17.18
C GLN A 314 11.65 12.00 17.06
N VAL A 315 12.09 11.30 16.01
CA VAL A 315 13.51 10.94 15.82
C VAL A 315 14.36 12.18 15.56
N SER A 316 13.87 13.10 14.73
CA SER A 316 14.58 14.35 14.40
C SER A 316 14.74 15.25 15.62
N TYR A 317 13.66 15.44 16.38
CA TYR A 317 13.69 16.26 17.61
C TYR A 317 14.58 15.65 18.69
N PHE A 318 14.50 14.32 18.87
CA PHE A 318 15.35 13.62 19.83
C PHE A 318 16.84 13.73 19.49
N LYS A 319 17.20 13.59 18.20
CA LYS A 319 18.58 13.76 17.74
C LYS A 319 19.06 15.20 17.90
N TYR A 320 18.22 16.17 17.56
CA TYR A 320 18.53 17.60 17.68
C TYR A 320 18.79 18.00 19.14
N THR A 321 17.88 17.63 20.05
CA THR A 321 18.03 17.94 21.49
C THR A 321 19.22 17.23 22.11
N ARG A 322 19.47 15.97 21.73
CA ARG A 322 20.64 15.21 22.18
C ARG A 322 21.95 15.88 21.74
N LYS A 323 22.00 16.42 20.53
CA LYS A 323 23.19 17.13 20.03
C LYS A 323 23.43 18.45 20.77
N ASN A 324 22.38 19.22 21.09
CA ASN A 324 22.50 20.55 21.67
C ASN A 324 22.61 20.54 23.19
N SER A 325 21.87 19.65 23.88
CA SER A 325 21.74 19.64 25.34
C SER A 325 22.38 18.41 25.99
N GLY A 326 23.00 17.52 25.21
CA GLY A 326 23.55 16.25 25.73
C GLY A 326 22.49 15.20 26.09
N LYS A 327 21.23 15.61 26.27
CA LYS A 327 20.10 14.75 26.63
C LYS A 327 19.03 14.79 25.50
N GLY A 328 18.65 13.62 25.01
CA GLY A 328 17.55 13.50 24.03
C GLY A 328 16.20 13.71 24.74
N ILE A 329 15.41 14.68 24.27
CA ILE A 329 14.05 14.94 24.75
C ILE A 329 13.06 14.31 23.77
N ARG A 330 12.03 13.64 24.29
CA ARG A 330 10.94 13.09 23.49
C ARG A 330 9.83 14.12 23.38
N LEU A 331 9.30 14.32 22.15
CA LEU A 331 8.14 15.16 21.90
C LEU A 331 6.84 14.40 22.23
N PHE A 332 6.72 13.19 21.70
CA PHE A 332 5.62 12.26 22.02
C PHE A 332 6.08 11.28 23.10
N LEU A 333 5.16 10.79 23.93
CA LEU A 333 5.45 9.75 24.92
C LEU A 333 6.05 8.50 24.28
N MET A 334 5.54 8.17 23.09
CA MET A 334 6.02 7.08 22.24
C MET A 334 5.67 7.39 20.77
N SER A 335 6.41 6.87 19.82
CA SER A 335 6.10 6.90 18.38
C SER A 335 6.17 5.50 17.79
N PRO A 336 5.38 5.15 16.77
CA PRO A 336 4.37 5.95 16.08
C PRO A 336 3.23 6.49 16.96
N ILE A 337 2.38 7.41 16.43
CA ILE A 337 1.46 8.21 17.25
C ILE A 337 0.36 7.39 17.95
N HIS A 338 -0.07 6.26 17.39
CA HIS A 338 -1.02 5.36 18.04
C HIS A 338 -0.49 4.87 19.40
N HIS A 339 0.80 4.62 19.54
CA HIS A 339 1.42 4.27 20.83
C HIS A 339 1.44 5.44 21.83
N HIS A 340 1.48 6.69 21.35
CA HIS A 340 1.32 7.85 22.21
C HIS A 340 -0.04 7.85 22.89
N PHE A 341 -1.12 7.58 22.13
CA PHE A 341 -2.47 7.50 22.68
C PHE A 341 -2.64 6.30 23.63
N GLN A 342 -2.04 5.15 23.32
CA GLN A 342 -2.01 4.03 24.27
C GLN A 342 -1.32 4.42 25.61
N LYS A 343 -0.20 5.17 25.56
CA LYS A 343 0.49 5.67 26.77
C LYS A 343 -0.33 6.71 27.54
N LEU A 344 -1.24 7.42 26.89
CA LEU A 344 -2.23 8.30 27.54
C LEU A 344 -3.39 7.53 28.19
N GLY A 345 -3.44 6.20 28.04
CA GLY A 345 -4.49 5.36 28.63
C GLY A 345 -5.70 5.13 27.74
N TYR A 346 -5.67 5.51 26.46
CA TYR A 346 -6.73 5.17 25.52
C TYR A 346 -6.72 3.68 25.21
N HIS A 347 -7.92 3.09 25.20
CA HIS A 347 -8.09 1.69 24.79
C HIS A 347 -7.92 1.55 23.28
N GLU A 348 -7.29 0.45 22.84
CA GLU A 348 -6.98 0.23 21.43
C GLU A 348 -8.19 0.35 20.49
N SER A 349 -9.37 -0.11 20.93
CA SER A 349 -10.60 0.00 20.14
C SER A 349 -11.11 1.43 19.95
N LYS A 350 -10.51 2.43 20.61
CA LYS A 350 -10.85 3.86 20.44
C LYS A 350 -9.83 4.62 19.60
N ILE A 351 -8.64 4.06 19.45
CA ILE A 351 -7.56 4.63 18.63
C ILE A 351 -7.79 4.27 17.16
#